data_b2efe1cb7974051ac815306bc3234aee
#
_entry.id   b2efe1cb7974051ac815306bc3234aee
#
_cell.length_a   1.000
_cell.length_b   1.000
_cell.length_c   1.000
_cell.angle_alpha   90.00
_cell.angle_beta   90.00
_cell.angle_gamma   90.00
#
_symmetry.space_group_name_H-M   'P 1'
#
loop_
_entity.id
_entity.type
_entity.pdbx_description
1 polymer ?
#
loop_
_entity_poly.entity_id
_entity_poly.type
_entity_poly.pdbx_seq_one_letter_code
_entity_poly.pdbx_strand_id
1 'polypeptide(L)'
;EQAGRNWSPFDVSLSGGTRGVVNYLRLQTRQLLIDDLWQLLPAMPMTDEQVGELAALSMSGELADMDVMLFRDDQGMRLGYIEARFVELGIAETGRTPYLSGLDGTVSGYAEHGRLVLDSHDVDVSDSRLFRDILAISELQGELHWTQDADGIQLRTEQLALVNPDMALLADFAMTLPASGEGATLDLDVDVETADIGRAYHYLPAKLMSPKGVAWLDNSLVSGQVRNGRVRIHGRLDQIPFDNGEGQLEVRLPVFNATLDFNDGWTPITGLDAQVDFTGRSMDITSSRGMIRTAALQQVRARIPDLARPDLSIKGGVRGQLAVMLAELGS
;
A
#
# COMPACT_ATOMS: atom_id res chain seq x y z
N GLU A 1 -19.78 -14.85 -33.15
CA GLU A 1 -19.75 -13.43 -33.59
C GLU A 1 -20.88 -12.69 -32.90
N GLN A 2 -20.63 -12.03 -31.77
CA GLN A 2 -21.53 -11.03 -31.23
C GLN A 2 -20.90 -9.66 -31.45
N ALA A 3 -21.57 -8.82 -32.22
CA ALA A 3 -21.29 -7.39 -32.38
C ALA A 3 -19.89 -7.01 -32.94
N GLY A 4 -19.36 -7.72 -33.95
CA GLY A 4 -18.25 -7.22 -34.77
C GLY A 4 -16.86 -7.16 -34.11
N ARG A 5 -16.67 -7.81 -32.97
CA ARG A 5 -15.39 -7.94 -32.29
C ARG A 5 -14.73 -9.28 -32.66
N ASN A 6 -13.47 -9.24 -33.06
CA ASN A 6 -12.65 -10.44 -33.20
C ASN A 6 -12.23 -10.90 -31.81
N TRP A 7 -12.71 -12.03 -31.37
CA TRP A 7 -12.24 -12.71 -30.16
C TRP A 7 -10.86 -13.32 -30.47
N SER A 8 -9.94 -13.18 -29.54
CA SER A 8 -8.72 -14.00 -29.62
C SER A 8 -9.12 -15.46 -29.49
N PRO A 9 -8.55 -16.37 -30.30
CA PRO A 9 -8.85 -17.80 -30.16
C PRO A 9 -8.49 -18.26 -28.75
N PHE A 10 -9.45 -18.74 -27.99
CA PHE A 10 -9.23 -19.32 -26.67
C PHE A 10 -9.86 -20.69 -26.59
N ASP A 11 -9.21 -21.62 -25.94
CA ASP A 11 -9.71 -22.96 -25.69
C ASP A 11 -10.36 -23.00 -24.32
N VAL A 12 -11.69 -23.14 -24.28
CA VAL A 12 -12.44 -23.33 -23.04
C VAL A 12 -13.01 -24.73 -22.99
N SER A 13 -12.71 -25.44 -21.93
CA SER A 13 -13.37 -26.71 -21.60
C SER A 13 -14.38 -26.46 -20.50
N LEU A 14 -15.63 -26.75 -20.78
CA LEU A 14 -16.71 -26.67 -19.84
C LEU A 14 -17.22 -28.08 -19.53
N SER A 15 -17.19 -28.48 -18.28
CA SER A 15 -17.75 -29.74 -17.81
C SER A 15 -18.66 -29.51 -16.61
N GLY A 16 -19.73 -30.28 -16.54
CA GLY A 16 -20.67 -30.17 -15.42
C GLY A 16 -21.26 -31.52 -15.09
N GLY A 17 -21.75 -31.66 -13.88
CA GLY A 17 -22.34 -32.90 -13.41
C GLY A 17 -22.91 -32.77 -12.01
N THR A 18 -23.38 -33.89 -11.49
CA THR A 18 -23.88 -33.99 -10.12
C THR A 18 -22.95 -34.90 -9.33
N ARG A 19 -22.41 -34.40 -8.21
CA ARG A 19 -21.63 -35.20 -7.28
C ARG A 19 -22.40 -35.30 -5.96
N GLY A 20 -23.07 -36.45 -5.78
CA GLY A 20 -24.03 -36.61 -4.69
C GLY A 20 -25.28 -35.77 -4.91
N VAL A 21 -25.55 -34.80 -4.05
CA VAL A 21 -26.68 -33.84 -4.13
C VAL A 21 -26.27 -32.51 -4.74
N VAL A 22 -24.96 -32.28 -5.04
CA VAL A 22 -24.44 -31.00 -5.47
C VAL A 22 -24.15 -31.00 -6.96
N ASN A 23 -24.69 -29.99 -7.66
CA ASN A 23 -24.34 -29.73 -9.05
C ASN A 23 -23.05 -28.90 -9.11
N TYR A 24 -22.17 -29.25 -10.01
CA TYR A 24 -20.95 -28.49 -10.24
C TYR A 24 -20.79 -28.10 -11.71
N LEU A 25 -20.05 -27.01 -11.91
CA LEU A 25 -19.55 -26.53 -13.19
C LEU A 25 -18.02 -26.34 -13.06
N ARG A 26 -17.25 -26.94 -13.96
CA ARG A 26 -15.82 -26.75 -14.05
C ARG A 26 -15.48 -26.07 -15.35
N LEU A 27 -14.77 -24.96 -15.24
CA LEU A 27 -14.24 -24.17 -16.35
C LEU A 27 -12.73 -24.28 -16.38
N GLN A 28 -12.18 -24.72 -17.51
CA GLN A 28 -10.73 -24.79 -17.71
C GLN A 28 -10.38 -24.05 -19.00
N THR A 29 -9.33 -23.25 -18.96
CA THR A 29 -8.78 -22.56 -20.13
C THR A 29 -7.29 -22.37 -20.00
N ARG A 30 -6.58 -22.37 -21.12
CA ARG A 30 -5.15 -22.02 -21.14
C ARG A 30 -4.91 -20.53 -21.09
N GLN A 31 -5.82 -19.74 -21.64
CA GLN A 31 -5.70 -18.30 -21.73
C GLN A 31 -7.08 -17.68 -21.84
N LEU A 32 -7.35 -16.64 -21.06
CA LEU A 32 -8.60 -15.91 -21.08
C LEU A 32 -8.32 -14.44 -20.69
N LEU A 33 -8.66 -13.51 -21.57
CA LEU A 33 -8.67 -12.10 -21.22
C LEU A 33 -9.84 -11.82 -20.25
N ILE A 34 -9.58 -11.09 -19.18
CA ILE A 34 -10.60 -10.74 -18.20
C ILE A 34 -11.70 -9.89 -18.86
N ASP A 35 -11.35 -9.04 -19.81
CA ASP A 35 -12.33 -8.28 -20.61
C ASP A 35 -13.32 -9.16 -21.37
N ASP A 36 -12.90 -10.35 -21.80
CA ASP A 36 -13.74 -11.31 -22.47
C ASP A 36 -14.62 -12.07 -21.45
N LEU A 37 -14.09 -12.32 -20.23
CA LEU A 37 -14.86 -12.90 -19.13
C LEU A 37 -16.10 -12.06 -18.79
N TRP A 38 -15.97 -10.74 -18.75
CA TRP A 38 -17.10 -9.84 -18.47
C TRP A 38 -18.27 -10.00 -19.44
N GLN A 39 -17.98 -10.38 -20.68
CA GLN A 39 -19.02 -10.64 -21.69
C GLN A 39 -19.67 -12.01 -21.54
N LEU A 40 -18.97 -12.95 -20.91
CA LEU A 40 -19.46 -14.30 -20.66
C LEU A 40 -20.31 -14.37 -19.38
N LEU A 41 -20.08 -13.49 -18.40
CA LEU A 41 -20.80 -13.48 -17.12
C LEU A 41 -22.33 -13.50 -17.25
N PRO A 42 -22.98 -12.73 -18.15
CA PRO A 42 -24.44 -12.77 -18.29
C PRO A 42 -24.99 -14.11 -18.78
N ALA A 43 -24.13 -14.94 -19.40
CA ALA A 43 -24.50 -16.29 -19.85
C ALA A 43 -24.24 -17.36 -18.78
N MET A 44 -23.56 -17.01 -17.70
CA MET A 44 -23.30 -17.90 -16.58
C MET A 44 -24.53 -17.97 -15.65
N PRO A 45 -24.74 -19.10 -14.96
CA PRO A 45 -25.88 -19.24 -14.03
C PRO A 45 -25.59 -18.55 -12.68
N MET A 46 -25.25 -17.26 -12.72
CA MET A 46 -25.00 -16.38 -11.58
C MET A 46 -26.21 -15.48 -11.32
N THR A 47 -26.35 -14.99 -10.10
CA THR A 47 -27.36 -13.98 -9.78
C THR A 47 -26.88 -12.59 -10.26
N ASP A 48 -27.85 -11.69 -10.52
CA ASP A 48 -27.52 -10.30 -10.92
C ASP A 48 -26.65 -9.59 -9.87
N GLU A 49 -26.82 -9.90 -8.60
CA GLU A 49 -26.02 -9.39 -7.49
C GLU A 49 -24.56 -9.87 -7.60
N GLN A 50 -24.33 -11.17 -7.80
CA GLN A 50 -22.99 -11.73 -7.98
C GLN A 50 -22.28 -11.17 -9.21
N VAL A 51 -23.00 -11.01 -10.32
CA VAL A 51 -22.45 -10.36 -11.53
C VAL A 51 -22.08 -8.91 -11.24
N GLY A 52 -22.93 -8.19 -10.51
CA GLY A 52 -22.69 -6.80 -10.12
C GLY A 52 -21.47 -6.63 -9.20
N GLU A 53 -21.30 -7.52 -8.22
CA GLU A 53 -20.16 -7.50 -7.32
C GLU A 53 -18.83 -7.74 -8.06
N LEU A 54 -18.80 -8.73 -8.95
CA LEU A 54 -17.61 -8.99 -9.77
C LEU A 54 -17.33 -7.83 -10.73
N ALA A 55 -18.34 -7.30 -11.39
CA ALA A 55 -18.19 -6.16 -12.31
C ALA A 55 -17.70 -4.89 -11.58
N ALA A 56 -18.07 -4.73 -10.30
CA ALA A 56 -17.62 -3.60 -9.49
C ALA A 56 -16.12 -3.60 -9.21
N LEU A 57 -15.43 -4.76 -9.31
CA LEU A 57 -13.98 -4.85 -9.18
C LEU A 57 -13.25 -4.26 -10.40
N SER A 58 -13.92 -4.13 -11.55
CA SER A 58 -13.36 -3.54 -12.78
C SER A 58 -11.96 -4.04 -13.10
N MET A 59 -11.80 -5.37 -13.06
CA MET A 59 -10.51 -6.01 -13.32
C MET A 59 -10.20 -6.07 -14.81
N SER A 60 -8.92 -6.02 -15.14
CA SER A 60 -8.34 -6.21 -16.49
C SER A 60 -7.15 -7.15 -16.42
N GLY A 61 -6.61 -7.57 -17.57
CA GLY A 61 -5.47 -8.48 -17.64
C GLY A 61 -5.82 -9.84 -18.22
N GLU A 62 -4.99 -10.82 -17.96
CA GLU A 62 -5.12 -12.17 -18.48
C GLU A 62 -5.10 -13.22 -17.38
N LEU A 63 -5.94 -14.24 -17.51
CA LEU A 63 -5.88 -15.47 -16.72
C LEU A 63 -5.33 -16.60 -17.60
N ALA A 64 -4.26 -17.21 -17.16
CA ALA A 64 -3.64 -18.33 -17.83
C ALA A 64 -3.73 -19.59 -16.97
N ASP A 65 -3.76 -20.75 -17.64
CA ASP A 65 -3.79 -22.08 -17.01
C ASP A 65 -4.87 -22.19 -15.93
N MET A 66 -6.05 -21.59 -16.21
CA MET A 66 -7.15 -21.46 -15.25
C MET A 66 -7.91 -22.79 -15.13
N ASP A 67 -8.17 -23.19 -13.89
CA ASP A 67 -9.07 -24.27 -13.49
C ASP A 67 -9.98 -23.78 -12.35
N VAL A 68 -11.25 -23.57 -12.66
CA VAL A 68 -12.23 -23.10 -11.69
C VAL A 68 -13.37 -24.10 -11.59
N MET A 69 -13.71 -24.47 -10.36
CA MET A 69 -14.85 -25.29 -10.03
C MET A 69 -15.87 -24.46 -9.25
N LEU A 70 -17.07 -24.38 -9.76
CA LEU A 70 -18.21 -23.74 -9.15
C LEU A 70 -19.21 -24.80 -8.69
N PHE A 71 -19.82 -24.60 -7.53
CA PHE A 71 -20.92 -25.40 -7.02
C PHE A 71 -22.22 -24.60 -7.06
N ARG A 72 -23.32 -25.26 -7.41
CA ARG A 72 -24.63 -24.65 -7.40
C ARG A 72 -25.44 -25.13 -6.22
N ASP A 73 -25.95 -24.20 -5.44
CA ASP A 73 -26.91 -24.42 -4.38
C ASP A 73 -28.16 -23.56 -4.57
N ASP A 74 -29.03 -23.49 -3.55
CA ASP A 74 -30.28 -22.72 -3.59
C ASP A 74 -30.06 -21.21 -3.63
N GLN A 75 -28.85 -20.74 -3.31
CA GLN A 75 -28.45 -19.33 -3.31
C GLN A 75 -27.67 -18.92 -4.57
N GLY A 76 -27.44 -19.85 -5.50
CA GLY A 76 -26.75 -19.57 -6.76
C GLY A 76 -25.46 -20.36 -6.94
N MET A 77 -24.51 -19.76 -7.67
CA MET A 77 -23.19 -20.34 -7.91
C MET A 77 -22.23 -19.88 -6.83
N ARG A 78 -21.46 -20.83 -6.27
CA ARG A 78 -20.40 -20.54 -5.30
C ARG A 78 -19.06 -21.09 -5.78
N LEU A 79 -17.99 -20.35 -5.53
CA LEU A 79 -16.63 -20.80 -5.81
C LEU A 79 -16.35 -22.03 -4.94
N GLY A 80 -16.03 -23.14 -5.60
CA GLY A 80 -15.55 -24.35 -4.93
C GLY A 80 -14.02 -24.42 -4.92
N TYR A 81 -13.42 -24.14 -6.05
CA TYR A 81 -11.97 -24.18 -6.20
C TYR A 81 -11.52 -23.24 -7.32
N ILE A 82 -10.35 -22.65 -7.17
CA ILE A 82 -9.68 -21.87 -8.20
C ILE A 82 -8.19 -22.19 -8.21
N GLU A 83 -7.64 -22.36 -9.40
CA GLU A 83 -6.22 -22.32 -9.69
C GLU A 83 -6.04 -21.56 -11.01
N ALA A 84 -5.22 -20.52 -10.98
CA ALA A 84 -4.94 -19.73 -12.18
C ALA A 84 -3.61 -18.99 -12.01
N ARG A 85 -2.96 -18.71 -13.14
CA ARG A 85 -1.92 -17.69 -13.23
C ARG A 85 -2.55 -16.42 -13.81
N PHE A 86 -2.30 -15.29 -13.20
CA PHE A 86 -2.71 -14.00 -13.72
C PHE A 86 -1.49 -13.24 -14.25
N VAL A 87 -1.70 -12.49 -15.32
CA VAL A 87 -0.67 -11.71 -16.02
C VAL A 87 -1.21 -10.32 -16.26
N GLU A 88 -0.41 -9.31 -15.90
CA GLU A 88 -0.78 -7.90 -16.00
C GLU A 88 -2.17 -7.59 -15.39
N LEU A 89 -2.49 -8.25 -14.28
CA LEU A 89 -3.77 -8.03 -13.63
C LEU A 89 -3.87 -6.58 -13.14
N GLY A 90 -4.95 -5.92 -13.53
CA GLY A 90 -5.30 -4.57 -13.09
C GLY A 90 -6.64 -4.55 -12.35
N ILE A 91 -6.75 -3.60 -11.43
CA ILE A 91 -7.99 -3.27 -10.69
C ILE A 91 -8.19 -1.76 -10.80
N ALA A 92 -9.33 -1.32 -11.32
CA ALA A 92 -9.62 0.11 -11.40
C ALA A 92 -9.90 0.69 -10.01
N GLU A 93 -9.53 1.95 -9.82
CA GLU A 93 -9.85 2.66 -8.59
C GLU A 93 -11.36 2.83 -8.44
N THR A 94 -11.86 2.50 -7.27
CA THR A 94 -13.25 2.72 -6.87
C THR A 94 -13.29 3.44 -5.52
N GLY A 95 -14.47 3.79 -5.03
CA GLY A 95 -14.61 4.36 -3.69
C GLY A 95 -14.11 3.43 -2.56
N ARG A 96 -13.84 2.14 -2.85
CA ARG A 96 -13.41 1.13 -1.87
C ARG A 96 -12.07 0.49 -2.18
N THR A 97 -11.67 0.42 -3.46
CA THR A 97 -10.44 -0.22 -3.90
C THR A 97 -9.46 0.78 -4.49
N PRO A 98 -8.16 0.70 -4.20
CA PRO A 98 -7.14 1.47 -4.90
C PRO A 98 -7.02 1.01 -6.36
N TYR A 99 -6.42 1.86 -7.21
CA TYR A 99 -5.94 1.45 -8.52
C TYR A 99 -4.70 0.57 -8.38
N LEU A 100 -4.69 -0.54 -9.12
CA LEU A 100 -3.56 -1.45 -9.24
C LEU A 100 -3.41 -1.85 -10.71
N SER A 101 -2.20 -1.96 -11.21
CA SER A 101 -1.93 -2.55 -12.53
C SER A 101 -0.58 -3.24 -12.57
N GLY A 102 -0.40 -4.15 -13.53
CA GLY A 102 0.85 -4.87 -13.71
C GLY A 102 1.10 -5.99 -12.70
N LEU A 103 0.03 -6.53 -12.08
CA LEU A 103 0.20 -7.64 -11.14
C LEU A 103 0.33 -8.97 -11.87
N ASP A 104 1.42 -9.69 -11.59
CA ASP A 104 1.70 -11.05 -12.05
C ASP A 104 1.75 -12.02 -10.86
N GLY A 105 1.30 -13.24 -11.10
CA GLY A 105 1.34 -14.25 -10.05
C GLY A 105 0.43 -15.42 -10.27
N THR A 106 0.16 -16.16 -9.18
CA THR A 106 -0.74 -17.31 -9.17
C THR A 106 -1.72 -17.21 -8.01
N VAL A 107 -2.93 -17.66 -8.24
CA VAL A 107 -3.96 -17.83 -7.21
C VAL A 107 -4.33 -19.31 -7.12
N SER A 108 -4.46 -19.84 -5.92
CA SER A 108 -4.93 -21.21 -5.69
C SER A 108 -5.68 -21.31 -4.37
N GLY A 109 -6.81 -22.01 -4.37
CA GLY A 109 -7.58 -22.21 -3.15
C GLY A 109 -9.06 -22.46 -3.37
N TYR A 110 -9.79 -22.32 -2.29
CA TYR A 110 -11.22 -22.47 -2.17
C TYR A 110 -11.85 -21.12 -1.77
N ALA A 111 -13.18 -21.03 -1.75
CA ALA A 111 -13.81 -19.80 -1.26
C ALA A 111 -13.38 -19.46 0.16
N GLU A 112 -13.33 -20.48 1.03
CA GLU A 112 -13.06 -20.31 2.45
C GLU A 112 -11.59 -20.04 2.78
N HIS A 113 -10.66 -20.45 1.93
CA HIS A 113 -9.21 -20.26 2.14
C HIS A 113 -8.41 -20.47 0.87
N GLY A 114 -7.30 -19.79 0.76
CA GLY A 114 -6.37 -19.96 -0.35
C GLY A 114 -5.17 -19.06 -0.22
N ARG A 115 -4.43 -19.00 -1.30
CA ARG A 115 -3.21 -18.21 -1.40
C ARG A 115 -3.10 -17.52 -2.75
N LEU A 116 -2.44 -16.39 -2.71
CA LEU A 116 -2.02 -15.60 -3.84
C LEU A 116 -0.50 -15.44 -3.76
N VAL A 117 0.21 -15.88 -4.78
CA VAL A 117 1.66 -15.67 -4.89
C VAL A 117 1.87 -14.55 -5.90
N LEU A 118 2.52 -13.48 -5.47
CA LEU A 118 2.90 -12.34 -6.29
C LEU A 118 4.36 -12.48 -6.73
N ASP A 119 4.61 -12.27 -8.00
CA ASP A 119 5.95 -12.16 -8.59
C ASP A 119 5.85 -11.16 -9.75
N SER A 120 5.66 -9.91 -9.38
CA SER A 120 5.26 -8.83 -10.29
C SER A 120 6.39 -7.84 -10.50
N HIS A 121 6.47 -7.32 -11.72
CA HIS A 121 7.41 -6.27 -12.12
C HIS A 121 6.63 -5.12 -12.74
N ASP A 122 7.13 -3.89 -12.55
CA ASP A 122 6.53 -2.67 -13.11
C ASP A 122 5.05 -2.48 -12.70
N VAL A 123 4.78 -2.61 -11.40
CA VAL A 123 3.44 -2.44 -10.81
C VAL A 123 3.17 -0.97 -10.53
N ASP A 124 2.00 -0.49 -10.93
CA ASP A 124 1.49 0.82 -10.56
C ASP A 124 0.41 0.72 -9.47
N VAL A 125 0.55 1.52 -8.43
CA VAL A 125 -0.42 1.62 -7.33
C VAL A 125 -0.85 3.06 -7.16
N SER A 126 -2.15 3.32 -7.05
CA SER A 126 -2.68 4.63 -6.72
C SER A 126 -3.91 4.53 -5.83
N ASP A 127 -4.00 5.44 -4.89
CA ASP A 127 -5.21 5.72 -4.13
C ASP A 127 -5.38 7.23 -4.04
N SER A 128 -6.30 7.76 -4.84
CA SER A 128 -6.55 9.21 -4.92
C SER A 128 -7.04 9.83 -3.62
N ARG A 129 -7.46 8.99 -2.64
CA ARG A 129 -7.84 9.43 -1.29
C ARG A 129 -6.63 9.70 -0.40
N LEU A 130 -5.47 9.10 -0.72
CA LEU A 130 -4.24 9.16 0.08
C LEU A 130 -3.13 9.91 -0.66
N PHE A 131 -2.82 9.48 -1.86
CA PHE A 131 -1.65 9.94 -2.61
C PHE A 131 -2.03 10.92 -3.72
N ARG A 132 -1.09 11.71 -4.16
CA ARG A 132 -1.23 12.65 -5.29
C ARG A 132 -0.73 12.08 -6.60
N ASP A 133 0.17 11.10 -6.52
CA ASP A 133 0.83 10.49 -7.67
C ASP A 133 0.56 8.98 -7.72
N ILE A 134 0.77 8.38 -8.88
CA ILE A 134 0.87 6.94 -9.03
C ILE A 134 2.22 6.51 -8.45
N LEU A 135 2.22 5.49 -7.63
CA LEU A 135 3.41 4.89 -7.04
C LEU A 135 3.87 3.74 -7.93
N ALA A 136 4.97 3.95 -8.65
CA ALA A 136 5.60 2.92 -9.46
C ALA A 136 6.45 2.01 -8.58
N ILE A 137 6.21 0.70 -8.66
CA ILE A 137 6.91 -0.35 -7.93
C ILE A 137 7.61 -1.22 -8.96
N SER A 138 8.94 -1.32 -8.88
CA SER A 138 9.72 -2.11 -9.85
C SER A 138 9.57 -3.61 -9.61
N GLU A 139 9.51 -4.03 -8.33
CA GLU A 139 9.35 -5.43 -7.94
C GLU A 139 8.40 -5.54 -6.76
N LEU A 140 7.41 -6.42 -6.85
CA LEU A 140 6.46 -6.75 -5.79
C LEU A 140 6.38 -8.27 -5.67
N GLN A 141 6.93 -8.82 -4.58
CA GLN A 141 7.04 -10.25 -4.38
C GLN A 141 6.55 -10.65 -3.00
N GLY A 142 5.81 -11.75 -2.94
CA GLY A 142 5.35 -12.30 -1.67
C GLY A 142 4.19 -13.26 -1.82
N GLU A 143 3.73 -13.78 -0.68
CA GLU A 143 2.60 -14.69 -0.62
C GLU A 143 1.54 -14.15 0.34
N LEU A 144 0.31 -14.03 -0.15
CA LEU A 144 -0.85 -13.64 0.63
C LEU A 144 -1.75 -14.84 0.84
N HIS A 145 -2.27 -14.97 2.04
CA HIS A 145 -3.26 -15.98 2.40
C HIS A 145 -4.57 -15.33 2.75
N TRP A 146 -5.68 -15.90 2.30
CA TRP A 146 -6.99 -15.50 2.78
C TRP A 146 -7.66 -16.66 3.52
N THR A 147 -8.45 -16.31 4.50
CA THR A 147 -9.45 -17.18 5.12
C THR A 147 -10.76 -16.42 5.19
N GLN A 148 -11.86 -17.09 4.92
CA GLN A 148 -13.20 -16.52 5.00
C GLN A 148 -14.10 -17.43 5.83
N ASP A 149 -14.80 -16.85 6.78
CA ASP A 149 -15.80 -17.53 7.60
C ASP A 149 -17.04 -16.63 7.81
N ALA A 150 -17.90 -17.00 8.77
CA ALA A 150 -19.11 -16.25 9.09
C ALA A 150 -18.81 -14.84 9.66
N ASP A 151 -17.64 -14.62 10.24
CA ASP A 151 -17.25 -13.38 10.88
C ASP A 151 -16.62 -12.40 9.87
N GLY A 152 -16.15 -12.90 8.71
CA GLY A 152 -15.60 -12.06 7.65
C GLY A 152 -14.43 -12.67 6.91
N ILE A 153 -13.62 -11.80 6.30
CA ILE A 153 -12.43 -12.19 5.52
C ILE A 153 -11.18 -11.75 6.29
N GLN A 154 -10.22 -12.65 6.43
CA GLN A 154 -8.89 -12.35 6.92
C GLN A 154 -7.89 -12.50 5.78
N LEU A 155 -7.02 -11.51 5.63
CA LEU A 155 -5.89 -11.51 4.70
C LEU A 155 -4.59 -11.46 5.51
N ARG A 156 -3.61 -12.27 5.16
CA ARG A 156 -2.30 -12.29 5.81
C ARG A 156 -1.19 -12.39 4.79
N THR A 157 -0.10 -11.74 5.08
CA THR A 157 1.18 -11.97 4.40
C THR A 157 2.31 -11.94 5.40
N GLU A 158 3.34 -12.70 5.11
CA GLU A 158 4.65 -12.62 5.74
C GLU A 158 5.66 -12.28 4.64
N GLN A 159 6.48 -11.25 4.87
CA GLN A 159 7.55 -10.83 3.96
C GLN A 159 7.08 -10.45 2.54
N LEU A 160 6.08 -9.58 2.44
CA LEU A 160 5.78 -8.93 1.18
C LEU A 160 6.88 -7.92 0.87
N ALA A 161 7.70 -8.22 -0.11
CA ALA A 161 8.80 -7.36 -0.55
C ALA A 161 8.31 -6.37 -1.60
N LEU A 162 8.68 -5.10 -1.43
CA LEU A 162 8.43 -4.03 -2.37
C LEU A 162 9.72 -3.26 -2.61
N VAL A 163 10.12 -3.16 -3.87
CA VAL A 163 11.33 -2.47 -4.29
C VAL A 163 11.04 -1.52 -5.45
N ASN A 164 11.58 -0.33 -5.37
CA ASN A 164 11.68 0.60 -6.49
C ASN A 164 12.98 1.44 -6.38
N PRO A 165 13.28 2.35 -7.33
CA PRO A 165 14.50 3.17 -7.29
C PRO A 165 14.63 4.02 -6.03
N ASP A 166 13.53 4.36 -5.36
CA ASP A 166 13.50 5.28 -4.23
C ASP A 166 13.52 4.55 -2.88
N MET A 167 13.05 3.28 -2.82
CA MET A 167 12.97 2.52 -1.57
C MET A 167 12.99 1.01 -1.75
N ALA A 168 13.36 0.32 -0.68
CA ALA A 168 13.16 -1.12 -0.48
C ALA A 168 12.56 -1.36 0.90
N LEU A 169 11.48 -2.15 0.95
CA LEU A 169 10.80 -2.48 2.19
C LEU A 169 10.27 -3.91 2.21
N LEU A 170 10.10 -4.44 3.41
CA LEU A 170 9.43 -5.71 3.70
C LEU A 170 8.24 -5.42 4.60
N ALA A 171 7.09 -5.99 4.28
CA ALA A 171 5.87 -5.80 5.04
C ALA A 171 5.29 -7.15 5.49
N ASP A 172 4.96 -7.22 6.76
CA ASP A 172 4.14 -8.27 7.36
C ASP A 172 2.81 -7.66 7.75
N PHE A 173 1.70 -8.27 7.34
CA PHE A 173 0.40 -7.77 7.79
C PHE A 173 -0.64 -8.86 8.00
N ALA A 174 -1.59 -8.56 8.87
CA ALA A 174 -2.87 -9.26 8.98
C ALA A 174 -4.00 -8.22 8.94
N MET A 175 -4.94 -8.40 8.00
CA MET A 175 -6.10 -7.55 7.85
C MET A 175 -7.37 -8.37 8.05
N THR A 176 -8.30 -7.86 8.84
CA THR A 176 -9.63 -8.44 9.01
C THR A 176 -10.69 -7.50 8.45
N LEU A 177 -11.50 -8.00 7.54
CA LEU A 177 -12.66 -7.34 6.95
C LEU A 177 -13.91 -7.98 7.54
N PRO A 178 -14.57 -7.38 8.56
CA PRO A 178 -15.72 -7.98 9.22
C PRO A 178 -16.93 -8.10 8.28
N ALA A 179 -17.65 -9.23 8.34
CA ALA A 179 -18.90 -9.43 7.60
C ALA A 179 -19.99 -8.43 8.02
N SER A 180 -19.90 -7.85 9.23
CA SER A 180 -20.80 -6.82 9.72
C SER A 180 -20.73 -5.50 8.95
N GLY A 181 -19.70 -5.31 8.13
CA GLY A 181 -19.43 -4.03 7.45
C GLY A 181 -18.82 -2.96 8.37
N GLU A 182 -18.44 -3.31 9.61
CA GLU A 182 -17.62 -2.45 10.45
C GLU A 182 -16.24 -2.20 9.83
N GLY A 183 -15.54 -1.16 10.30
CA GLY A 183 -14.23 -0.79 9.77
C GLY A 183 -13.20 -1.93 9.84
N ALA A 184 -12.40 -2.05 8.79
CA ALA A 184 -11.33 -3.05 8.73
C ALA A 184 -10.32 -2.85 9.87
N THR A 185 -9.83 -3.96 10.44
CA THR A 185 -8.72 -3.97 11.39
C THR A 185 -7.44 -4.38 10.67
N LEU A 186 -6.37 -3.64 10.92
CA LEU A 186 -5.05 -3.89 10.35
C LEU A 186 -4.02 -4.07 11.46
N ASP A 187 -3.20 -5.11 11.33
CA ASP A 187 -1.97 -5.32 12.06
C ASP A 187 -0.84 -5.34 11.03
N LEU A 188 0.00 -4.29 11.02
CA LEU A 188 1.02 -4.06 10.00
C LEU A 188 2.35 -3.72 10.67
N ASP A 189 3.38 -4.47 10.32
CA ASP A 189 4.78 -4.16 10.54
C ASP A 189 5.49 -4.00 9.20
N VAL A 190 6.17 -2.86 8.99
CA VAL A 190 6.99 -2.63 7.80
C VAL A 190 8.41 -2.33 8.25
N ASP A 191 9.35 -3.11 7.75
CA ASP A 191 10.77 -2.81 7.82
C ASP A 191 11.20 -2.07 6.55
N VAL A 192 11.58 -0.80 6.71
CA VAL A 192 12.11 0.03 5.63
C VAL A 192 13.62 -0.17 5.58
N GLU A 193 14.09 -1.02 4.66
CA GLU A 193 15.51 -1.29 4.52
C GLU A 193 16.28 -0.02 4.11
N THR A 194 15.78 0.62 3.05
CA THR A 194 16.30 1.90 2.55
C THR A 194 15.17 2.75 1.98
N ALA A 195 15.29 4.08 2.11
CA ALA A 195 14.46 5.03 1.36
C ALA A 195 15.21 6.34 1.11
N ASP A 196 14.98 6.93 -0.08
CA ASP A 196 15.51 8.25 -0.45
C ASP A 196 14.58 9.35 0.09
N ILE A 197 15.09 10.17 0.99
CA ILE A 197 14.33 11.28 1.60
C ILE A 197 13.98 12.35 0.56
N GLY A 198 14.85 12.62 -0.41
CA GLY A 198 14.59 13.57 -1.48
C GLY A 198 13.43 13.18 -2.39
N ARG A 199 12.98 11.92 -2.32
CA ARG A 199 11.83 11.39 -3.05
C ARG A 199 10.61 11.15 -2.18
N ALA A 200 10.70 11.40 -0.87
CA ALA A 200 9.62 11.13 0.09
C ALA A 200 8.28 11.79 -0.28
N TYR A 201 8.32 12.94 -1.00
CA TYR A 201 7.12 13.67 -1.40
C TYR A 201 6.14 12.84 -2.25
N HIS A 202 6.58 11.83 -2.98
CA HIS A 202 5.72 10.92 -3.76
C HIS A 202 4.88 10.01 -2.85
N TYR A 203 5.44 9.63 -1.69
CA TYR A 203 4.89 8.60 -0.79
C TYR A 203 4.10 9.17 0.39
N LEU A 204 4.03 10.49 0.50
CA LEU A 204 3.27 11.14 1.55
C LEU A 204 1.76 11.00 1.31
N PRO A 205 0.95 10.72 2.35
CA PRO A 205 -0.50 10.73 2.24
C PRO A 205 -1.02 12.18 2.19
N ALA A 206 -0.63 12.90 1.13
CA ALA A 206 -0.81 14.34 0.98
C ALA A 206 -2.28 14.79 1.08
N LYS A 207 -3.22 13.88 0.74
CA LYS A 207 -4.66 14.17 0.83
C LYS A 207 -5.17 14.21 2.27
N LEU A 208 -4.47 13.56 3.21
CA LEU A 208 -4.80 13.58 4.64
C LEU A 208 -4.05 14.69 5.41
N MET A 209 -3.08 15.33 4.77
CA MET A 209 -2.23 16.34 5.40
C MET A 209 -2.70 17.76 5.12
N SER A 210 -2.29 18.71 5.97
CA SER A 210 -2.54 20.12 5.68
C SER A 210 -1.75 20.58 4.46
N PRO A 211 -2.32 21.44 3.57
CA PRO A 211 -1.59 21.94 2.40
C PRO A 211 -0.26 22.63 2.74
N LYS A 212 -0.19 23.30 3.88
CA LYS A 212 1.05 23.94 4.37
C LYS A 212 2.10 22.90 4.77
N GLY A 213 1.68 21.81 5.42
CA GLY A 213 2.57 20.71 5.81
C GLY A 213 3.14 19.99 4.59
N VAL A 214 2.29 19.72 3.59
CA VAL A 214 2.72 19.13 2.31
C VAL A 214 3.74 20.03 1.62
N ALA A 215 3.42 21.29 1.41
CA ALA A 215 4.32 22.25 0.76
C ALA A 215 5.66 22.40 1.50
N TRP A 216 5.64 22.37 2.84
CA TRP A 216 6.85 22.41 3.63
C TRP A 216 7.72 21.16 3.42
N LEU A 217 7.14 19.96 3.48
CA LEU A 217 7.88 18.70 3.26
C LEU A 217 8.46 18.63 1.84
N ASP A 218 7.70 19.07 0.83
CA ASP A 218 8.14 19.07 -0.56
C ASP A 218 9.37 19.95 -0.80
N ASN A 219 9.48 21.08 -0.09
CA ASN A 219 10.59 22.00 -0.25
C ASN A 219 11.74 21.71 0.71
N SER A 220 11.45 21.15 1.89
CA SER A 220 12.45 21.03 2.95
C SER A 220 13.29 19.76 2.84
N LEU A 221 12.74 18.66 2.32
CA LEU A 221 13.42 17.37 2.23
C LEU A 221 14.23 17.30 0.92
N VAL A 222 15.47 17.81 0.91
CA VAL A 222 16.28 17.93 -0.31
C VAL A 222 16.98 16.64 -0.68
N SER A 223 17.59 15.96 0.31
CA SER A 223 18.31 14.70 0.12
C SER A 223 18.54 13.99 1.44
N GLY A 224 18.96 12.74 1.37
CA GLY A 224 19.32 11.90 2.51
C GLY A 224 18.74 10.51 2.36
N GLN A 225 19.07 9.62 3.30
CA GLN A 225 18.63 8.23 3.27
C GLN A 225 18.04 7.82 4.62
N VAL A 226 16.94 7.09 4.58
CA VAL A 226 16.47 6.25 5.68
C VAL A 226 17.15 4.89 5.55
N ARG A 227 17.59 4.31 6.66
CA ARG A 227 18.08 2.92 6.71
C ARG A 227 17.56 2.25 7.98
N ASN A 228 17.10 1.02 7.85
CA ASN A 228 16.53 0.24 8.96
C ASN A 228 15.40 1.01 9.69
N GLY A 229 14.53 1.64 8.91
CA GLY A 229 13.33 2.27 9.42
C GLY A 229 12.25 1.22 9.75
N ARG A 230 11.26 1.61 10.55
CA ARG A 230 10.13 0.76 10.91
C ARG A 230 8.84 1.54 10.97
N VAL A 231 7.76 0.94 10.42
CA VAL A 231 6.39 1.44 10.55
C VAL A 231 5.54 0.36 11.20
N ARG A 232 4.71 0.74 12.17
CA ARG A 232 3.73 -0.13 12.82
C ARG A 232 2.37 0.52 12.85
N ILE A 233 1.37 -0.22 12.43
CA ILE A 233 -0.03 0.16 12.54
C ILE A 233 -0.78 -1.02 13.14
N HIS A 234 -1.46 -0.82 14.25
CA HIS A 234 -2.31 -1.83 14.87
C HIS A 234 -3.63 -1.21 15.28
N GLY A 235 -4.75 -1.72 14.79
CA GLY A 235 -6.08 -1.25 15.13
C GLY A 235 -6.99 -1.05 13.91
N ARG A 236 -8.15 -0.45 14.14
CA ARG A 236 -9.14 -0.17 13.09
C ARG A 236 -8.69 0.99 12.21
N LEU A 237 -8.74 0.81 10.89
CA LEU A 237 -8.27 1.82 9.92
C LEU A 237 -9.05 3.15 9.98
N ASP A 238 -10.34 3.11 10.34
CA ASP A 238 -11.19 4.29 10.47
C ASP A 238 -10.91 5.10 11.76
N GLN A 239 -10.08 4.58 12.66
CA GLN A 239 -9.69 5.21 13.93
C GLN A 239 -8.26 5.79 13.90
N ILE A 240 -7.53 5.67 12.79
CA ILE A 240 -6.20 6.27 12.64
C ILE A 240 -6.31 7.81 12.81
N PRO A 241 -5.45 8.43 13.63
CA PRO A 241 -4.22 7.94 14.25
C PRO A 241 -4.34 7.42 15.69
N PHE A 242 -5.52 6.92 16.11
CA PHE A 242 -5.79 6.29 17.42
C PHE A 242 -5.70 7.25 18.61
N ASP A 243 -6.43 8.36 18.51
CA ASP A 243 -6.38 9.47 19.48
C ASP A 243 -6.82 9.07 20.91
N ASN A 244 -7.64 8.04 21.03
CA ASN A 244 -8.18 7.59 22.31
C ASN A 244 -7.48 6.32 22.84
N GLY A 245 -6.38 5.91 22.21
CA GLY A 245 -5.61 4.74 22.63
C GLY A 245 -6.21 3.39 22.21
N GLU A 246 -7.13 3.38 21.23
CA GLU A 246 -7.77 2.19 20.68
C GLU A 246 -6.91 1.42 19.67
N GLY A 247 -5.74 1.92 19.39
CA GLY A 247 -4.77 1.31 18.48
C GLY A 247 -3.38 1.93 18.61
N GLN A 248 -2.51 1.61 17.67
CA GLN A 248 -1.12 2.05 17.66
C GLN A 248 -0.71 2.50 16.25
N LEU A 249 -0.11 3.68 16.16
CA LEU A 249 0.59 4.18 14.98
C LEU A 249 1.99 4.64 15.42
N GLU A 250 3.01 3.90 14.99
CA GLU A 250 4.41 4.24 15.24
C GLU A 250 5.20 4.21 13.95
N VAL A 251 6.04 5.23 13.75
CA VAL A 251 7.00 5.30 12.66
C VAL A 251 8.33 5.69 13.24
N ARG A 252 9.39 4.91 12.96
CA ARG A 252 10.76 5.16 13.39
C ARG A 252 11.68 5.16 12.18
N LEU A 253 12.26 6.32 11.88
CA LEU A 253 13.09 6.51 10.70
C LEU A 253 14.47 7.03 11.11
N PRO A 254 15.49 6.15 11.18
CA PRO A 254 16.90 6.59 11.24
C PRO A 254 17.28 7.23 9.91
N VAL A 255 17.63 8.50 9.95
CA VAL A 255 17.97 9.34 8.81
C VAL A 255 19.45 9.59 8.78
N PHE A 256 20.08 9.46 7.61
CA PHE A 256 21.51 9.61 7.40
C PHE A 256 21.82 10.61 6.30
N ASN A 257 22.81 11.46 6.58
CA ASN A 257 23.38 12.42 5.63
C ASN A 257 22.35 13.29 4.91
N ALA A 258 21.30 13.71 5.64
CA ALA A 258 20.23 14.50 5.04
C ALA A 258 20.65 15.96 4.83
N THR A 259 20.04 16.56 3.80
CA THR A 259 20.00 18.00 3.60
C THR A 259 18.58 18.47 3.82
N LEU A 260 18.41 19.37 4.79
CA LEU A 260 17.12 19.93 5.18
C LEU A 260 17.14 21.45 4.95
N ASP A 261 16.30 21.92 4.01
CA ASP A 261 16.02 23.34 3.78
C ASP A 261 14.69 23.71 4.45
N PHE A 262 14.76 24.03 5.74
CA PHE A 262 13.57 24.07 6.60
C PHE A 262 12.82 25.40 6.61
N ASN A 263 13.40 26.48 6.06
CA ASN A 263 12.75 27.78 6.00
C ASN A 263 13.41 28.71 4.97
N ASP A 264 12.59 29.46 4.23
CA ASP A 264 13.06 30.42 3.25
C ASP A 264 14.03 31.45 3.86
N GLY A 265 15.14 31.67 3.19
CA GLY A 265 16.18 32.62 3.64
C GLY A 265 17.14 32.11 4.70
N TRP A 266 16.91 30.90 5.23
CA TRP A 266 17.85 30.25 6.17
C TRP A 266 18.82 29.35 5.41
N THR A 267 20.01 29.18 5.99
CA THR A 267 20.98 28.25 5.41
C THR A 267 20.55 26.81 5.67
N PRO A 268 20.48 25.95 4.64
CA PRO A 268 20.14 24.55 4.81
C PRO A 268 21.04 23.83 5.80
N ILE A 269 20.48 22.89 6.54
CA ILE A 269 21.24 21.95 7.36
C ILE A 269 21.73 20.85 6.45
N THR A 270 23.04 20.56 6.47
CA THR A 270 23.67 19.51 5.65
C THR A 270 24.34 18.45 6.52
N GLY A 271 24.51 17.23 5.98
CA GLY A 271 25.12 16.12 6.69
C GLY A 271 24.37 15.77 7.99
N LEU A 272 23.05 15.93 7.99
CA LEU A 272 22.21 15.69 9.14
C LEU A 272 21.99 14.18 9.33
N ASP A 273 22.43 13.66 10.49
CA ASP A 273 22.03 12.34 10.96
C ASP A 273 20.99 12.55 12.08
N ALA A 274 19.82 11.96 11.91
CA ALA A 274 18.70 12.17 12.83
C ALA A 274 17.89 10.90 13.03
N GLN A 275 17.24 10.80 14.19
CA GLN A 275 16.16 9.87 14.45
C GLN A 275 14.85 10.64 14.36
N VAL A 276 13.95 10.20 13.48
CA VAL A 276 12.60 10.75 13.32
C VAL A 276 11.60 9.72 13.80
N ASP A 277 10.85 10.09 14.83
CA ASP A 277 9.84 9.22 15.45
C ASP A 277 8.46 9.88 15.37
N PHE A 278 7.46 9.11 14.89
CA PHE A 278 6.06 9.49 14.99
C PHE A 278 5.35 8.51 15.93
N THR A 279 4.48 9.03 16.78
CA THR A 279 3.60 8.23 17.63
C THR A 279 2.24 8.90 17.66
N GLY A 280 1.25 8.24 17.07
CA GLY A 280 -0.05 8.86 16.83
C GLY A 280 0.10 10.19 16.08
N ARG A 281 -0.32 11.29 16.71
CA ARG A 281 -0.19 12.65 16.14
C ARG A 281 1.11 13.36 16.49
N SER A 282 1.97 12.79 17.33
CA SER A 282 3.20 13.47 17.72
C SER A 282 4.37 13.13 16.81
N MET A 283 5.28 14.08 16.65
CA MET A 283 6.56 13.91 15.96
C MET A 283 7.69 14.38 16.86
N ASP A 284 8.70 13.56 17.05
CA ASP A 284 9.96 13.85 17.72
C ASP A 284 11.12 13.62 16.75
N ILE A 285 12.00 14.60 16.64
CA ILE A 285 13.25 14.48 15.86
C ILE A 285 14.40 14.73 16.80
N THR A 286 15.37 13.83 16.84
CA THR A 286 16.61 13.99 17.59
C THR A 286 17.81 13.87 16.67
N SER A 287 18.78 14.75 16.85
CA SER A 287 20.03 14.74 16.07
C SER A 287 21.22 15.13 16.93
N SER A 288 22.33 14.49 16.68
CA SER A 288 23.63 14.83 17.26
C SER A 288 24.66 15.27 16.22
N ARG A 289 24.31 15.23 14.92
CA ARG A 289 25.22 15.54 13.82
C ARG A 289 24.49 16.32 12.73
N GLY A 290 25.14 17.36 12.25
CA GLY A 290 24.68 18.20 11.15
C GLY A 290 25.48 19.50 11.14
N MET A 291 25.42 20.22 10.03
CA MET A 291 26.15 21.46 9.82
C MET A 291 25.20 22.54 9.30
N ILE A 292 25.33 23.75 9.84
CA ILE A 292 24.80 24.97 9.23
C ILE A 292 26.01 25.80 8.82
N ARG A 293 26.30 25.89 7.52
CA ARG A 293 27.59 26.39 7.00
C ARG A 293 28.78 25.65 7.63
N THR A 294 29.53 26.31 8.48
CA THR A 294 30.72 25.77 9.21
C THR A 294 30.43 25.49 10.68
N ALA A 295 29.22 25.75 11.14
CA ALA A 295 28.84 25.53 12.53
C ALA A 295 28.19 24.13 12.71
N ALA A 296 28.71 23.35 13.64
CA ALA A 296 28.21 22.01 13.93
C ALA A 296 27.04 22.05 14.90
N LEU A 297 25.98 21.28 14.56
CA LEU A 297 24.85 21.04 15.46
C LEU A 297 25.24 20.16 16.64
N GLN A 298 24.66 20.43 17.80
CA GLN A 298 24.88 19.65 19.02
C GLN A 298 23.57 19.38 19.71
N GLN A 299 23.23 18.10 19.86
CA GLN A 299 22.07 17.62 20.64
C GLN A 299 20.77 18.38 20.31
N VAL A 300 20.40 18.43 19.03
CA VAL A 300 19.18 19.08 18.59
C VAL A 300 18.00 18.13 18.82
N ARG A 301 16.95 18.67 19.39
CA ARG A 301 15.63 18.02 19.46
C ARG A 301 14.57 18.96 18.93
N ALA A 302 13.81 18.49 17.96
CA ALA A 302 12.63 19.16 17.44
C ALA A 302 11.41 18.30 17.77
N ARG A 303 10.32 18.94 18.23
CA ARG A 303 9.09 18.24 18.62
C ARG A 303 7.85 18.99 18.16
N ILE A 304 6.91 18.24 17.59
CA ILE A 304 5.53 18.67 17.34
C ILE A 304 4.62 17.73 18.14
N PRO A 305 3.93 18.22 19.19
CA PRO A 305 3.06 17.38 20.01
C PRO A 305 1.81 16.88 19.27
N ASP A 306 1.27 17.70 18.34
CA ASP A 306 0.07 17.38 17.56
C ASP A 306 0.21 17.92 16.13
N LEU A 307 0.35 17.01 15.17
CA LEU A 307 0.45 17.35 13.74
C LEU A 307 -0.81 17.96 13.15
N ALA A 308 -1.97 17.79 13.80
CA ALA A 308 -3.20 18.48 13.40
C ALA A 308 -3.19 19.98 13.79
N ARG A 309 -2.39 20.33 14.81
CA ARG A 309 -2.18 21.70 15.29
C ARG A 309 -0.69 21.88 15.54
N PRO A 310 0.13 21.97 14.48
CA PRO A 310 1.57 21.92 14.61
C PRO A 310 2.10 23.15 15.38
N ASP A 311 2.68 22.86 16.54
CA ASP A 311 3.49 23.79 17.33
C ASP A 311 4.90 23.21 17.46
N LEU A 312 5.81 23.75 16.65
CA LEU A 312 7.19 23.23 16.56
C LEU A 312 8.05 23.82 17.67
N SER A 313 8.52 23.01 18.57
CA SER A 313 9.54 23.37 19.56
C SER A 313 10.89 22.79 19.18
N ILE A 314 11.91 23.65 19.06
CA ILE A 314 13.30 23.23 18.77
C ILE A 314 14.17 23.60 19.95
N LYS A 315 14.97 22.64 20.42
CA LYS A 315 16.00 22.83 21.44
C LYS A 315 17.31 22.22 20.96
N GLY A 316 18.41 22.91 21.12
CA GLY A 316 19.72 22.41 20.71
C GLY A 316 20.84 23.41 20.89
N GLY A 317 22.04 22.98 20.56
CA GLY A 317 23.25 23.81 20.59
C GLY A 317 23.90 23.85 19.21
N VAL A 318 24.63 24.91 18.96
CA VAL A 318 25.47 25.09 17.77
C VAL A 318 26.87 25.44 18.21
N ARG A 319 27.87 24.78 17.65
CA ARG A 319 29.29 25.07 17.90
C ARG A 319 29.97 25.54 16.61
N GLY A 320 30.45 26.76 16.59
CA GLY A 320 31.11 27.36 15.43
C GLY A 320 31.76 28.69 15.76
N GLN A 321 32.25 29.36 14.72
CA GLN A 321 32.81 30.72 14.88
C GLN A 321 31.63 31.71 15.14
N LEU A 322 31.80 32.63 16.09
CA LEU A 322 30.78 33.57 16.53
C LEU A 322 30.21 34.41 15.36
N ALA A 323 31.07 34.84 14.45
CA ALA A 323 30.67 35.63 13.29
C ALA A 323 29.72 34.89 12.36
N VAL A 324 29.87 33.58 12.20
CA VAL A 324 28.98 32.72 11.41
C VAL A 324 27.62 32.55 12.12
N MET A 325 27.67 32.38 13.44
CA MET A 325 26.46 32.22 14.26
C MET A 325 25.60 33.48 14.30
N LEU A 326 26.23 34.67 14.39
CA LEU A 326 25.51 35.94 14.38
C LEU A 326 24.90 36.28 13.02
N ALA A 327 25.49 35.84 11.92
CA ALA A 327 24.94 36.05 10.58
C ALA A 327 23.60 35.32 10.37
N GLU A 328 23.37 34.19 11.05
CA GLU A 328 22.11 33.42 10.97
C GLU A 328 20.98 34.02 11.85
N LEU A 329 21.35 34.75 12.91
CA LEU A 329 20.37 35.41 13.81
C LEU A 329 19.89 36.78 13.27
N GLY A 330 20.55 37.29 12.25
CA GLY A 330 20.25 38.58 11.64
C GLY A 330 19.63 38.51 10.24
N SER A 331 19.42 37.33 9.72
CA SER A 331 18.71 37.04 8.47
C SER A 331 17.27 36.64 8.78
#